data_f5f4bd438cfa566b29152f358c970f48
#
_entry.id   f5f4bd438cfa566b29152f358c970f48
#
_cell.length_a   1.000
_cell.length_b   1.000
_cell.length_c   1.000
_cell.angle_alpha   90.00
_cell.angle_beta   90.00
_cell.angle_gamma   90.00
#
_symmetry.space_group_name_H-M   'P 1'
#
loop_
_entity.id
_entity.type
_entity.pdbx_description
1 polymer ?
#
loop_
_entity_poly.entity_id
_entity_poly.type
_entity_poly.pdbx_seq_one_letter_code
_entity_poly.pdbx_strand_id
1 'polypeptide(L)'
;MDDELWSAVGDPTRRRMLDLLLSEGSATATSLSEQLPVTRQAVAKHLLVLDRVGLVHATTAGREKQFRVDQAQLARAVAQLADVGAAWDSRLQRIKRIAETIQRGKDTDNETDKKQ
;
A
#
# COMPACT_ATOMS: atom_id res chain seq x y z
N MET A 1 -9.23 12.90 2.49
CA MET A 1 -8.41 11.68 2.50
C MET A 1 -7.22 11.92 3.40
N ASP A 2 -6.85 10.95 4.18
CA ASP A 2 -5.77 11.06 5.15
C ASP A 2 -4.42 10.77 4.46
N ASP A 3 -3.64 11.82 4.18
CA ASP A 3 -2.35 11.69 3.52
C ASP A 3 -1.33 10.91 4.36
N GLU A 4 -1.41 11.02 5.68
CA GLU A 4 -0.53 10.25 6.57
C GLU A 4 -0.82 8.76 6.49
N LEU A 5 -2.10 8.39 6.42
CA LEU A 5 -2.52 7.00 6.27
C LEU A 5 -2.01 6.44 4.93
N TRP A 6 -2.14 7.22 3.86
CA TRP A 6 -1.64 6.86 2.53
C TRP A 6 -0.13 6.65 2.53
N SER A 7 0.60 7.57 3.14
CA SER A 7 2.05 7.46 3.26
C SER A 7 2.44 6.21 4.05
N ALA A 8 1.72 5.90 5.12
CA ALA A 8 1.99 4.73 5.94
C ALA A 8 1.86 3.43 5.15
N VAL A 9 0.77 3.26 4.38
CA VAL A 9 0.55 2.03 3.61
C VAL A 9 1.33 2.02 2.28
N GLY A 10 1.92 3.14 1.88
CA GLY A 10 2.70 3.24 0.66
C GLY A 10 4.08 2.60 0.76
N ASP A 11 4.62 2.42 1.94
CA ASP A 11 5.94 1.84 2.13
C ASP A 11 5.90 0.31 2.07
N PRO A 12 6.71 -0.33 1.21
CA PRO A 12 6.71 -1.79 1.10
C PRO A 12 7.08 -2.52 2.39
N THR A 13 8.02 -1.98 3.17
CA THR A 13 8.43 -2.60 4.43
C THR A 13 7.28 -2.56 5.45
N ARG A 14 6.57 -1.44 5.55
CA ARG A 14 5.41 -1.35 6.43
C ARG A 14 4.30 -2.32 6.04
N ARG A 15 4.08 -2.52 4.73
CA ARG A 15 3.11 -3.52 4.27
C ARG A 15 3.49 -4.93 4.67
N ARG A 16 4.78 -5.28 4.56
CA ARG A 16 5.29 -6.58 5.01
C ARG A 16 5.12 -6.75 6.52
N MET A 17 5.34 -5.68 7.28
CA MET A 17 5.12 -5.70 8.73
C MET A 17 3.66 -5.94 9.08
N LEU A 18 2.75 -5.29 8.38
CA LEU A 18 1.30 -5.52 8.56
C LEU A 18 0.95 -6.98 8.24
N ASP A 19 1.48 -7.54 7.17
CA ASP A 19 1.26 -8.94 6.82
C ASP A 19 1.74 -9.88 7.91
N LEU A 20 2.94 -9.65 8.44
CA LEU A 20 3.49 -10.46 9.52
C LEU A 20 2.65 -10.36 10.80
N LEU A 21 2.23 -9.15 11.16
CA LEU A 21 1.39 -8.92 12.32
C LEU A 21 0.03 -9.60 12.18
N LEU A 22 -0.57 -9.55 11.00
CA LEU A 22 -1.83 -10.24 10.73
C LEU A 22 -1.67 -11.76 10.82
N SER A 23 -0.58 -12.27 10.29
CA SER A 23 -0.26 -13.72 10.32
C SER A 23 -0.03 -14.23 11.73
N GLU A 24 0.72 -13.49 12.53
CA GLU A 24 1.13 -13.90 13.88
C GLU A 24 0.16 -13.48 14.97
N GLY A 25 -0.74 -12.54 14.68
CA GLY A 25 -1.67 -11.96 15.64
C GLY A 25 -1.06 -10.84 16.46
N SER A 26 0.15 -10.99 16.93
CA SER A 26 0.94 -9.95 17.60
C SER A 26 2.42 -10.24 17.43
N ALA A 27 3.25 -9.23 17.54
CA ALA A 27 4.70 -9.39 17.43
C ALA A 27 5.41 -8.24 18.14
N THR A 28 6.68 -8.47 18.47
CA THR A 28 7.57 -7.44 19.02
C THR A 28 8.40 -6.82 17.91
N ALA A 29 8.99 -5.65 18.17
CA ALA A 29 9.93 -5.04 17.23
C ALA A 29 11.11 -5.98 16.93
N THR A 30 11.59 -6.70 17.93
CA THR A 30 12.68 -7.64 17.78
C THR A 30 12.30 -8.80 16.87
N SER A 31 11.14 -9.42 17.08
CA SER A 31 10.71 -10.56 16.26
C SER A 31 10.45 -10.14 14.82
N LEU A 32 9.93 -8.93 14.59
CA LEU A 32 9.75 -8.39 13.24
C LEU A 32 11.10 -8.15 12.56
N SER A 33 12.08 -7.61 13.28
CA SER A 33 13.40 -7.35 12.71
C SER A 33 14.14 -8.63 12.34
N GLU A 34 13.88 -9.73 13.00
CA GLU A 34 14.44 -11.04 12.67
C GLU A 34 13.90 -11.59 11.34
N GLN A 35 12.72 -11.18 10.95
CA GLN A 35 12.04 -11.66 9.76
C GLN A 35 12.14 -10.73 8.55
N LEU A 36 12.71 -9.53 8.73
CA LEU A 36 12.79 -8.50 7.72
C LEU A 36 14.25 -8.09 7.49
N PRO A 37 14.64 -7.71 6.27
CA PRO A 37 16.01 -7.29 5.98
C PRO A 37 16.24 -5.82 6.39
N VAL A 38 15.82 -5.45 7.59
CA VAL A 38 15.95 -4.09 8.13
C VAL A 38 16.36 -4.17 9.60
N THR A 39 16.95 -3.11 10.10
CA THR A 39 17.40 -3.06 11.49
C THR A 39 16.21 -2.95 12.44
N ARG A 40 16.42 -3.33 13.69
CA ARG A 40 15.41 -3.16 14.75
C ARG A 40 15.02 -1.69 14.90
N GLN A 41 15.98 -0.77 14.77
CA GLN A 41 15.71 0.66 14.84
C GLN A 41 14.79 1.12 13.71
N ALA A 42 14.99 0.61 12.50
CA ALA A 42 14.12 0.90 11.37
C ALA A 42 12.71 0.33 11.61
N VAL A 43 12.61 -0.90 12.12
CA VAL A 43 11.33 -1.49 12.48
C VAL A 43 10.60 -0.63 13.52
N ALA A 44 11.31 -0.17 14.55
CA ALA A 44 10.72 0.70 15.58
C ALA A 44 10.16 1.98 14.98
N LYS A 45 10.88 2.60 14.04
CA LYS A 45 10.41 3.81 13.35
C LYS A 45 9.15 3.53 12.52
N HIS A 46 9.14 2.41 11.80
CA HIS A 46 7.97 2.01 11.03
C HIS A 46 6.75 1.75 11.92
N LEU A 47 6.96 1.11 13.06
CA LEU A 47 5.89 0.87 14.03
C LEU A 47 5.32 2.18 14.58
N LEU A 48 6.17 3.18 14.82
CA LEU A 48 5.70 4.52 15.24
C LEU A 48 4.81 5.15 14.19
N VAL A 49 5.17 5.04 12.93
CA VAL A 49 4.35 5.58 11.83
C VAL A 49 3.01 4.86 11.77
N LEU A 50 3.01 3.53 11.86
CA LEU A 50 1.79 2.72 11.84
C LEU A 50 0.89 3.01 13.05
N ASP A 51 1.49 3.21 14.21
CA ASP A 51 0.75 3.56 15.44
C ASP A 51 0.12 4.96 15.32
N ARG A 52 0.86 5.91 14.78
CA ARG A 52 0.37 7.29 14.60
C ARG A 52 -0.88 7.36 13.74
N VAL A 53 -0.96 6.56 12.69
CA VAL A 53 -2.13 6.51 11.80
C VAL A 53 -3.20 5.53 12.29
N GLY A 54 -2.99 4.88 13.43
CA GLY A 54 -3.96 4.00 14.04
C GLY A 54 -4.04 2.60 13.46
N LEU A 55 -3.09 2.20 12.62
CA LEU A 55 -3.09 0.86 11.99
C LEU A 55 -2.58 -0.22 12.92
N VAL A 56 -1.75 0.12 13.90
CA VAL A 56 -1.28 -0.82 14.92
C VAL A 56 -1.44 -0.20 16.30
N HIS A 57 -1.52 -1.04 17.30
CA HIS A 57 -1.57 -0.64 18.70
C HIS A 57 -0.60 -1.50 19.50
N ALA A 58 0.06 -0.87 20.47
CA ALA A 58 1.00 -1.54 21.34
C ALA A 58 0.34 -1.88 22.68
N THR A 59 0.64 -3.09 23.16
CA THR A 59 0.27 -3.52 24.51
C THR A 59 1.56 -3.93 25.20
N THR A 60 1.77 -3.48 26.43
CA THR A 60 2.95 -3.85 27.20
C THR A 60 2.69 -5.18 27.93
N ALA A 61 3.56 -6.15 27.70
CA ALA A 61 3.56 -7.43 28.39
C ALA A 61 4.92 -7.60 29.05
N GLY A 62 5.01 -7.34 30.35
CA GLY A 62 6.29 -7.31 31.08
C GLY A 62 7.16 -6.17 30.57
N ARG A 63 8.35 -6.50 30.06
CA ARG A 63 9.30 -5.52 29.49
C ARG A 63 9.15 -5.34 27.99
N GLU A 64 8.28 -6.13 27.36
CA GLU A 64 8.11 -6.12 25.90
C GLU A 64 6.85 -5.41 25.50
N LYS A 65 6.91 -4.73 24.35
CA LYS A 65 5.75 -4.20 23.68
C LYS A 65 5.32 -5.17 22.59
N GLN A 66 4.08 -5.62 22.68
CA GLN A 66 3.45 -6.44 21.66
C GLN A 66 2.60 -5.52 20.77
N PHE A 67 2.78 -5.61 19.47
CA PHE A 67 2.05 -4.82 18.49
C PHE A 67 1.00 -5.69 17.81
N ARG A 68 -0.17 -5.11 17.59
CA ARG A 68 -1.30 -5.75 16.89
C ARG A 68 -1.85 -4.80 15.84
N VAL A 69 -2.37 -5.36 14.75
CA VAL A 69 -3.07 -4.59 13.75
C VAL A 69 -4.46 -4.23 14.27
N ASP A 70 -4.85 -2.97 14.08
CA ASP A 70 -6.23 -2.53 14.24
C ASP A 70 -6.96 -2.89 12.94
N GLN A 71 -7.69 -4.00 12.97
CA GLN A 71 -8.32 -4.56 11.79
C GLN A 71 -9.40 -3.61 11.23
N ALA A 72 -10.12 -2.90 12.11
CA ALA A 72 -11.13 -1.93 11.67
C ALA A 72 -10.50 -0.76 10.94
N GLN A 73 -9.40 -0.23 11.47
CA GLN A 73 -8.67 0.86 10.81
C GLN A 73 -8.05 0.40 9.49
N LEU A 74 -7.50 -0.81 9.45
CA LEU A 74 -6.97 -1.38 8.21
C LEU A 74 -8.06 -1.54 7.17
N ALA A 75 -9.24 -2.02 7.56
CA ALA A 75 -10.38 -2.14 6.65
C ALA A 75 -10.80 -0.79 6.09
N ARG A 76 -10.80 0.27 6.91
CA ARG A 76 -11.08 1.64 6.43
C ARG A 76 -10.04 2.11 5.43
N ALA A 77 -8.76 1.83 5.69
CA ALA A 77 -7.68 2.18 4.77
C ALA A 77 -7.82 1.46 3.44
N VAL A 78 -8.12 0.16 3.48
CA VAL A 78 -8.35 -0.64 2.27
C VAL A 78 -9.53 -0.11 1.48
N ALA A 79 -10.63 0.26 2.15
CA ALA A 79 -11.81 0.83 1.49
C ALA A 79 -11.47 2.15 0.81
N GLN A 80 -10.70 3.03 1.45
CA GLN A 80 -10.25 4.29 0.85
C GLN A 80 -9.36 4.04 -0.36
N LEU A 81 -8.45 3.07 -0.28
CA LEU A 81 -7.60 2.69 -1.40
C LEU A 81 -8.43 2.14 -2.57
N ALA A 82 -9.43 1.32 -2.29
CA ALA A 82 -10.32 0.78 -3.31
C ALA A 82 -11.08 1.89 -4.03
N ASP A 83 -11.58 2.89 -3.29
CA ASP A 83 -12.29 4.03 -3.87
C ASP A 83 -11.38 4.84 -4.79
N VAL A 84 -10.15 5.09 -4.37
CA VAL A 84 -9.17 5.80 -5.20
C VAL A 84 -8.78 4.94 -6.40
N GLY A 85 -8.58 3.64 -6.21
CA GLY A 85 -8.30 2.70 -7.28
C GLY A 85 -9.39 2.72 -8.34
N ALA A 86 -10.66 2.71 -7.93
CA ALA A 86 -11.79 2.78 -8.84
C ALA A 86 -11.79 4.10 -9.64
N ALA A 87 -11.52 5.23 -8.97
CA ALA A 87 -11.42 6.54 -9.64
C ALA A 87 -10.27 6.57 -10.65
N TRP A 88 -9.12 6.01 -10.28
CA TRP A 88 -7.96 5.92 -11.18
C TRP A 88 -8.24 4.98 -12.35
N ASP A 89 -8.90 3.85 -12.11
CA ASP A 89 -9.29 2.91 -13.17
C ASP A 89 -10.16 3.61 -14.22
N SER A 90 -11.11 4.42 -13.78
CA SER A 90 -11.95 5.21 -14.70
C SER A 90 -11.12 6.18 -15.54
N ARG A 91 -10.17 6.86 -14.90
CA ARG A 91 -9.26 7.78 -15.59
C ARG A 91 -8.35 7.05 -16.58
N LEU A 92 -7.81 5.91 -16.17
CA LEU A 92 -6.96 5.09 -17.03
C LEU A 92 -7.73 4.53 -18.21
N GLN A 93 -8.99 4.13 -18.03
CA GLN A 93 -9.84 3.67 -19.12
C GLN A 93 -10.09 4.80 -20.12
N ARG A 94 -10.31 6.03 -19.65
CA ARG A 94 -10.48 7.19 -20.52
C ARG A 94 -9.21 7.46 -21.33
N ILE A 95 -8.05 7.46 -20.67
CA ILE A 95 -6.74 7.67 -21.31
C ILE A 95 -6.51 6.58 -22.34
N LYS A 96 -6.79 5.33 -22.00
CA LYS A 96 -6.64 4.19 -22.90
C LYS A 96 -7.50 4.37 -24.15
N ARG A 97 -8.76 4.79 -24.01
CA ARG A 97 -9.64 5.01 -25.14
C ARG A 97 -9.14 6.14 -26.06
N ILE A 98 -8.61 7.21 -25.47
CA ILE A 98 -8.01 8.31 -26.24
C ILE A 98 -6.79 7.80 -27.01
N ALA A 99 -5.90 7.06 -26.34
CA ALA A 99 -4.71 6.51 -26.96
C ALA A 99 -5.06 5.53 -28.10
N GLU A 100 -6.06 4.68 -27.89
CA GLU A 100 -6.52 3.75 -28.93
C GLU A 100 -7.10 4.46 -30.13
N THR A 101 -7.83 5.55 -29.91
CA THR A 101 -8.38 6.39 -31.00
C THR A 101 -7.25 7.00 -31.82
N ILE A 102 -6.22 7.55 -31.15
CA ILE A 102 -5.04 8.11 -31.82
C ILE A 102 -4.29 7.02 -32.59
N GLN A 103 -4.09 5.86 -31.98
CA GLN A 103 -3.37 4.76 -32.60
C GLN A 103 -4.11 4.21 -33.82
N ARG A 104 -5.44 4.12 -33.78
CA ARG A 104 -6.23 3.71 -34.93
C ARG A 104 -6.09 4.70 -36.10
N GLY A 105 -6.06 6.00 -35.80
CA GLY A 105 -5.81 7.02 -36.80
C GLY A 105 -4.44 6.85 -37.45
N LYS A 106 -3.41 6.61 -36.62
CA LYS A 106 -2.04 6.38 -37.13
C LYS A 106 -1.93 5.09 -37.92
N ASP A 107 -2.57 4.02 -37.49
CA ASP A 107 -2.55 2.73 -38.17
C ASP A 107 -3.23 2.85 -39.54
N THR A 108 -4.32 3.58 -39.63
CA THR A 108 -5.01 3.84 -40.88
C THR A 108 -4.13 4.62 -41.84
N ASP A 109 -3.45 5.66 -41.36
CA ASP A 109 -2.51 6.45 -42.15
C ASP A 109 -1.32 5.59 -42.63
N ASN A 110 -0.75 4.77 -41.73
CA ASN A 110 0.35 3.88 -42.06
C ASN A 110 -0.04 2.80 -43.07
N GLU A 111 -1.24 2.24 -42.96
CA GLU A 111 -1.73 1.24 -43.90
C GLU A 111 -1.92 1.87 -45.29
N THR A 112 -2.40 3.08 -45.36
CA THR A 112 -2.53 3.81 -46.61
C THR A 112 -1.17 4.04 -47.27
N ASP A 113 -0.17 4.43 -46.47
CA ASP A 113 1.20 4.64 -46.95
C ASP A 113 1.83 3.34 -47.41
N LYS A 114 1.60 2.25 -46.71
CA LYS A 114 2.19 0.93 -47.03
C LYS A 114 1.61 0.34 -48.32
N LYS A 115 0.39 0.67 -48.67
CA LYS A 115 -0.26 0.16 -49.87
C LYS A 115 0.19 0.88 -51.13
N GLN A 116 0.85 1.97 -50.97
CA GLN A 116 1.44 2.72 -52.09
C GLN A 116 2.85 2.19 -52.40
#